data_a558e988b6f17aebc5c0f03272544844
#
_entry.id   a558e988b6f17aebc5c0f03272544844
#
_cell.length_a   1.000
_cell.length_b   1.000
_cell.length_c   1.000
_cell.angle_alpha   90.00
_cell.angle_beta   90.00
_cell.angle_gamma   90.00
#
_symmetry.space_group_name_H-M   'P 1'
#
loop_
_entity.id
_entity.type
_entity.pdbx_description
1 polymer ?
#
loop_
_entity_poly.entity_id
_entity_poly.type
_entity_poly.pdbx_seq_one_letter_code
_entity_poly.pdbx_strand_id
1 'polypeptide(L)'
;MKQNKLFTSIYVAGTGLSIAFTMVLFIVYYVKFAPIYPEYNRDRTLVLRYMHVSFDKNNMSSTVSYKVVEMLRGLPHLDKIGAAFIHNGSWNPITITIPETNEQKIICVGMVDAGFWDVFTFRFLSGRPFTEAEVNSNLPVVILTESIAKQLFATTDVVGKYIKCNGNDMKVCGVVADVSNATPDTAASIYVPVFFDGSALPNPNSPILTGGVSIYMTAPTAADKEALKAEVEDVFNRHNQEDKRFTHHLNGQPDDWWISTFRNDAQKEPDMTSIYRSLLYMLFAMLFIPAMNLCGMISSRMDERMSELGVRKAYGANNKGLLSQVLCENLLLTFLGGLLGLGIAYLIALTGGKWVLHLFTEGYTEPSLIPSNLTAEMLFNPTLFGIVFTLCVLLNVISALVPTMIALHRPIIQSIQSKR
;
A
#
# COMPACT_ATOMS: atom_id res chain seq x y z
N MET A 1 25.42 7.75 -32.48
CA MET A 1 25.84 8.19 -31.14
C MET A 1 26.97 9.23 -31.09
N LYS A 2 27.93 9.23 -32.01
CA LYS A 2 29.04 10.20 -31.95
C LYS A 2 28.69 11.63 -32.40
N GLN A 3 27.64 11.86 -33.20
CA GLN A 3 27.37 13.16 -33.84
C GLN A 3 26.58 14.18 -32.99
N ASN A 4 25.81 13.77 -31.97
CA ASN A 4 25.09 14.70 -31.07
C ASN A 4 25.01 14.14 -29.63
N LYS A 5 26.11 14.21 -28.89
CA LYS A 5 26.20 13.70 -27.51
C LYS A 5 25.23 14.40 -26.57
N LEU A 6 25.07 15.72 -26.70
CA LEU A 6 24.18 16.52 -25.86
C LEU A 6 22.72 16.07 -26.02
N PHE A 7 22.26 15.89 -27.25
CA PHE A 7 20.88 15.48 -27.53
C PHE A 7 20.60 14.06 -27.01
N THR A 8 21.56 13.14 -27.20
CA THR A 8 21.45 11.76 -26.67
C THR A 8 21.37 11.75 -25.15
N SER A 9 22.18 12.61 -24.48
CA SER A 9 22.14 12.73 -22.99
C SER A 9 20.80 13.28 -22.51
N ILE A 10 20.28 14.33 -23.16
CA ILE A 10 18.97 14.90 -22.82
C ILE A 10 17.85 13.88 -23.04
N TYR A 11 17.90 13.12 -24.13
CA TYR A 11 16.92 12.08 -24.43
C TYR A 11 16.94 10.98 -23.35
N VAL A 12 18.12 10.44 -23.01
CA VAL A 12 18.29 9.39 -22.01
C VAL A 12 17.86 9.88 -20.63
N ALA A 13 18.24 11.13 -20.26
CA ALA A 13 17.85 11.72 -18.99
C ALA A 13 16.34 11.96 -18.91
N GLY A 14 15.73 12.53 -19.94
CA GLY A 14 14.29 12.76 -20.00
C GLY A 14 13.47 11.46 -19.99
N THR A 15 13.91 10.46 -20.74
CA THR A 15 13.30 9.12 -20.73
C THR A 15 13.46 8.46 -19.37
N GLY A 16 14.67 8.55 -18.79
CA GLY A 16 14.97 8.00 -17.46
C GLY A 16 14.11 8.64 -16.37
N LEU A 17 13.98 9.96 -16.38
CA LEU A 17 13.14 10.68 -15.40
C LEU A 17 11.66 10.31 -15.54
N SER A 18 11.15 10.20 -16.76
CA SER A 18 9.76 9.77 -17.03
C SER A 18 9.50 8.34 -16.53
N ILE A 19 10.43 7.43 -16.77
CA ILE A 19 10.35 6.04 -16.29
C ILE A 19 10.47 6.00 -14.77
N ALA A 20 11.38 6.78 -14.17
CA ALA A 20 11.53 6.87 -12.72
C ALA A 20 10.24 7.33 -12.04
N PHE A 21 9.62 8.39 -12.55
CA PHE A 21 8.36 8.90 -12.04
C PHE A 21 7.24 7.85 -12.12
N THR A 22 7.09 7.21 -13.26
CA THR A 22 6.12 6.12 -13.46
C THR A 22 6.37 4.98 -12.49
N MET A 23 7.64 4.57 -12.30
CA MET A 23 8.00 3.51 -11.35
C MET A 23 7.67 3.86 -9.92
N VAL A 24 8.00 5.06 -9.46
CA VAL A 24 7.67 5.49 -8.08
C VAL A 24 6.17 5.38 -7.83
N LEU A 25 5.35 5.85 -8.76
CA LEU A 25 3.90 5.76 -8.65
C LEU A 25 3.42 4.29 -8.63
N PHE A 26 3.95 3.45 -9.50
CA PHE A 26 3.61 2.01 -9.49
C PHE A 26 4.06 1.31 -8.20
N ILE A 27 5.22 1.65 -7.63
CA ILE A 27 5.68 1.12 -6.35
C ILE A 27 4.67 1.47 -5.25
N VAL A 28 4.21 2.72 -5.18
CA VAL A 28 3.23 3.17 -4.18
C VAL A 28 1.92 2.38 -4.28
N TYR A 29 1.40 2.20 -5.51
CA TYR A 29 0.20 1.39 -5.71
C TYR A 29 0.43 -0.09 -5.42
N TYR A 30 1.57 -0.63 -5.83
CA TYR A 30 1.93 -2.01 -5.54
C TYR A 30 1.93 -2.27 -4.02
N VAL A 31 2.60 -1.42 -3.25
CA VAL A 31 2.67 -1.54 -1.80
C VAL A 31 1.28 -1.49 -1.15
N LYS A 32 0.33 -0.75 -1.73
CA LYS A 32 -1.05 -0.67 -1.22
C LYS A 32 -1.85 -1.96 -1.44
N PHE A 33 -1.58 -2.71 -2.51
CA PHE A 33 -2.40 -3.87 -2.90
C PHE A 33 -1.69 -5.21 -2.76
N ALA A 34 -0.36 -5.23 -2.84
CA ALA A 34 0.41 -6.47 -2.82
C ALA A 34 0.48 -7.11 -1.43
N PRO A 35 0.64 -8.44 -1.36
CA PRO A 35 0.97 -9.12 -0.11
C PRO A 35 2.38 -8.74 0.32
N ILE A 36 2.50 -7.89 1.36
CA ILE A 36 3.76 -7.43 1.92
C ILE A 36 3.78 -7.68 3.43
N TYR A 37 4.99 -7.73 4.01
CA TYR A 37 5.19 -7.93 5.43
C TYR A 37 4.49 -6.84 6.27
N PRO A 38 3.74 -7.20 7.32
CA PRO A 38 3.40 -8.56 7.80
C PRO A 38 2.09 -9.12 7.19
N GLU A 39 1.50 -8.46 6.21
CA GLU A 39 0.17 -8.68 5.65
C GLU A 39 0.22 -9.57 4.39
N TYR A 40 0.89 -10.72 4.50
CA TYR A 40 1.07 -11.63 3.35
C TYR A 40 -0.22 -12.30 2.85
N ASN A 41 -1.25 -12.40 3.70
CA ASN A 41 -2.50 -13.10 3.40
C ASN A 41 -3.60 -12.18 2.85
N ARG A 42 -3.26 -11.00 2.32
CA ARG A 42 -4.23 -10.00 1.82
C ARG A 42 -5.24 -10.56 0.81
N ASP A 43 -4.82 -11.53 -0.01
CA ASP A 43 -5.65 -12.16 -1.05
C ASP A 43 -6.82 -12.97 -0.49
N ARG A 44 -6.68 -13.54 0.70
CA ARG A 44 -7.67 -14.37 1.39
C ARG A 44 -8.21 -13.75 2.68
N THR A 45 -7.85 -12.49 2.98
CA THR A 45 -8.29 -11.77 4.17
C THR A 45 -9.52 -10.92 3.87
N LEU A 46 -10.51 -11.03 4.74
CA LEU A 46 -11.69 -10.19 4.81
C LEU A 46 -11.59 -9.25 6.02
N VAL A 47 -12.09 -8.03 5.87
CA VAL A 47 -12.03 -6.98 6.90
C VAL A 47 -13.43 -6.49 7.24
N LEU A 48 -13.78 -6.55 8.53
CA LEU A 48 -14.97 -5.93 9.09
C LEU A 48 -14.53 -4.75 9.95
N ARG A 49 -14.60 -3.54 9.39
CA ARG A 49 -14.03 -2.33 9.99
C ARG A 49 -15.04 -1.51 10.76
N TYR A 50 -16.24 -1.43 10.26
CA TYR A 50 -17.28 -0.55 10.80
C TYR A 50 -18.56 -1.31 11.08
N MET A 51 -19.33 -0.79 12.05
CA MET A 51 -20.68 -1.23 12.37
C MET A 51 -21.63 -0.06 12.31
N HIS A 52 -22.72 -0.20 11.59
CA HIS A 52 -23.84 0.73 11.58
C HIS A 52 -25.04 0.10 12.25
N VAL A 53 -25.62 0.79 13.23
CA VAL A 53 -26.76 0.28 14.00
C VAL A 53 -27.89 1.30 13.93
N SER A 54 -29.08 0.84 13.55
CA SER A 54 -30.32 1.62 13.59
C SER A 54 -31.17 1.18 14.77
N PHE A 55 -31.72 2.13 15.53
CA PHE A 55 -32.64 1.88 16.63
C PHE A 55 -33.62 3.03 16.75
N ASP A 56 -34.92 2.73 16.84
CA ASP A 56 -36.00 3.70 16.79
C ASP A 56 -35.86 4.67 15.60
N LYS A 57 -35.60 5.95 15.88
CA LYS A 57 -35.36 7.00 14.87
C LYS A 57 -33.88 7.44 14.84
N ASN A 58 -33.01 6.75 15.56
CA ASN A 58 -31.61 7.09 15.71
C ASN A 58 -30.72 6.10 14.96
N ASN A 59 -29.55 6.58 14.61
CA ASN A 59 -28.49 5.77 13.99
C ASN A 59 -27.17 5.99 14.74
N MET A 60 -26.38 4.96 14.86
CA MET A 60 -25.04 4.99 15.43
C MET A 60 -24.08 4.28 14.49
N SER A 61 -22.93 4.87 14.27
CA SER A 61 -21.86 4.27 13.48
C SER A 61 -20.54 4.38 14.24
N SER A 62 -19.80 3.30 14.31
CA SER A 62 -18.47 3.24 14.92
C SER A 62 -17.71 2.04 14.34
N THR A 63 -16.52 1.75 14.88
CA THR A 63 -15.84 0.47 14.69
C THR A 63 -16.62 -0.66 15.34
N VAL A 64 -16.14 -1.89 15.27
CA VAL A 64 -16.86 -3.09 15.66
C VAL A 64 -16.59 -3.42 17.14
N SER A 65 -17.59 -3.97 17.84
CA SER A 65 -17.40 -4.51 19.19
C SER A 65 -16.60 -5.82 19.15
N TYR A 66 -15.69 -6.02 20.11
CA TYR A 66 -14.95 -7.27 20.26
C TYR A 66 -15.86 -8.51 20.44
N LYS A 67 -17.09 -8.34 20.94
CA LYS A 67 -18.10 -9.40 21.04
C LYS A 67 -18.34 -10.10 19.69
N VAL A 68 -18.20 -9.37 18.59
CA VAL A 68 -18.38 -9.95 17.25
C VAL A 68 -17.30 -10.98 16.92
N VAL A 69 -16.09 -10.87 17.46
CA VAL A 69 -15.04 -11.91 17.31
C VAL A 69 -15.54 -13.22 17.87
N GLU A 70 -16.17 -13.20 19.05
CA GLU A 70 -16.71 -14.41 19.68
C GLU A 70 -17.88 -14.99 18.88
N MET A 71 -18.74 -14.11 18.31
CA MET A 71 -19.88 -14.56 17.48
C MET A 71 -19.44 -15.22 16.17
N LEU A 72 -18.31 -14.83 15.62
CA LEU A 72 -17.79 -15.33 14.35
C LEU A 72 -16.83 -16.52 14.52
N ARG A 73 -16.34 -16.79 15.73
CA ARG A 73 -15.50 -17.96 16.00
C ARG A 73 -16.23 -19.25 15.66
N GLY A 74 -15.57 -20.15 14.96
CA GLY A 74 -16.11 -21.46 14.62
C GLY A 74 -16.95 -21.51 13.34
N LEU A 75 -16.98 -20.44 12.53
CA LEU A 75 -17.56 -20.50 11.20
C LEU A 75 -16.82 -21.50 10.32
N PRO A 76 -17.53 -22.29 9.48
CA PRO A 76 -16.92 -23.38 8.70
C PRO A 76 -15.81 -22.95 7.76
N HIS A 77 -15.93 -21.78 7.13
CA HIS A 77 -14.94 -21.24 6.18
C HIS A 77 -14.00 -20.20 6.81
N LEU A 78 -13.95 -20.12 8.13
CA LEU A 78 -13.02 -19.27 8.86
C LEU A 78 -11.76 -20.05 9.22
N ASP A 79 -10.60 -19.64 8.70
CA ASP A 79 -9.28 -20.19 9.08
C ASP A 79 -8.77 -19.52 10.36
N LYS A 80 -8.67 -18.18 10.35
CA LYS A 80 -8.17 -17.39 11.48
C LYS A 80 -8.96 -16.10 11.62
N ILE A 81 -9.07 -15.61 12.86
CA ILE A 81 -9.72 -14.34 13.18
C ILE A 81 -8.90 -13.59 14.22
N GLY A 82 -8.76 -12.30 14.02
CA GLY A 82 -8.07 -11.40 14.93
C GLY A 82 -8.69 -10.02 14.94
N ALA A 83 -8.52 -9.31 16.02
CA ALA A 83 -9.00 -7.95 16.20
C ALA A 83 -7.86 -6.99 16.52
N ALA A 84 -7.92 -5.80 15.95
CA ALA A 84 -6.95 -4.75 16.22
C ALA A 84 -7.60 -3.37 16.20
N PHE A 85 -6.99 -2.46 16.96
CA PHE A 85 -7.18 -1.02 16.86
C PHE A 85 -5.81 -0.35 16.84
N ILE A 86 -5.46 0.26 15.72
CA ILE A 86 -4.20 1.00 15.58
C ILE A 86 -4.43 2.45 15.98
N HIS A 87 -3.91 2.82 17.14
CA HIS A 87 -4.04 4.15 17.71
C HIS A 87 -2.83 5.01 17.29
N ASN A 88 -3.05 5.94 16.38
CA ASN A 88 -1.99 6.79 15.80
C ASN A 88 -1.65 8.06 16.62
N GLY A 89 -2.19 8.20 17.83
CA GLY A 89 -1.93 9.35 18.70
C GLY A 89 -2.75 10.61 18.42
N SER A 90 -3.64 10.62 17.41
CA SER A 90 -4.43 11.81 17.05
C SER A 90 -5.49 12.15 18.10
N TRP A 91 -6.02 11.16 18.78
CA TRP A 91 -7.03 11.29 19.83
C TRP A 91 -6.48 10.65 21.09
N ASN A 92 -6.42 11.38 22.22
CA ASN A 92 -5.92 10.86 23.49
C ASN A 92 -4.52 10.19 23.35
N PRO A 93 -3.44 10.98 23.16
CA PRO A 93 -2.14 10.44 22.82
C PRO A 93 -1.59 9.50 23.89
N ILE A 94 -1.12 8.33 23.47
CA ILE A 94 -0.46 7.37 24.34
C ILE A 94 1.04 7.66 24.32
N THR A 95 1.67 7.69 25.52
CA THR A 95 3.07 8.01 25.68
C THR A 95 3.87 6.86 26.24
N ILE A 96 5.13 6.74 25.84
CA ILE A 96 6.15 5.95 26.54
C ILE A 96 7.14 6.87 27.24
N THR A 97 7.65 6.42 28.39
CA THR A 97 8.72 7.11 29.11
C THR A 97 10.05 6.46 28.77
N ILE A 98 11.01 7.25 28.32
CA ILE A 98 12.38 6.79 28.07
C ILE A 98 13.10 6.63 29.42
N PRO A 99 13.62 5.42 29.76
CA PRO A 99 14.17 5.15 31.08
C PRO A 99 15.35 6.05 31.48
N GLU A 100 16.21 6.42 30.54
CA GLU A 100 17.43 7.18 30.80
C GLU A 100 17.18 8.69 31.01
N THR A 101 16.26 9.28 30.27
CA THR A 101 16.00 10.72 30.26
C THR A 101 14.73 11.12 30.98
N ASN A 102 13.87 10.15 31.31
CA ASN A 102 12.52 10.35 31.83
C ASN A 102 11.62 11.18 30.89
N GLU A 103 12.02 11.32 29.64
CA GLU A 103 11.27 12.04 28.59
C GLU A 103 10.07 11.19 28.15
N GLN A 104 8.92 11.83 27.98
CA GLN A 104 7.73 11.19 27.43
C GLN A 104 7.63 11.45 25.93
N LYS A 105 7.41 10.41 25.16
CA LYS A 105 7.20 10.49 23.70
C LYS A 105 5.87 9.88 23.31
N ILE A 106 5.13 10.59 22.46
CA ILE A 106 3.90 10.08 21.84
C ILE A 106 4.28 8.99 20.84
N ILE A 107 3.57 7.87 20.90
CA ILE A 107 3.79 6.72 20.04
C ILE A 107 2.51 6.23 19.39
N CYS A 108 2.65 5.48 18.31
CA CYS A 108 1.57 4.69 17.74
C CYS A 108 1.47 3.35 18.46
N VAL A 109 0.28 2.99 18.90
CA VAL A 109 0.04 1.77 19.66
C VAL A 109 -0.94 0.88 18.91
N GLY A 110 -0.54 -0.36 18.68
CA GLY A 110 -1.44 -1.43 18.23
C GLY A 110 -2.07 -2.11 19.43
N MET A 111 -3.37 -1.91 19.65
CA MET A 111 -4.15 -2.67 20.62
C MET A 111 -4.69 -3.89 19.89
N VAL A 112 -4.18 -5.08 20.22
CA VAL A 112 -4.42 -6.29 19.42
C VAL A 112 -4.78 -7.47 20.30
N ASP A 113 -5.55 -8.42 19.76
CA ASP A 113 -5.83 -9.68 20.44
C ASP A 113 -4.79 -10.76 20.08
N ALA A 114 -4.96 -11.96 20.63
CA ALA A 114 -4.07 -13.08 20.34
C ALA A 114 -4.19 -13.54 18.87
N GLY A 115 -5.40 -13.51 18.32
CA GLY A 115 -5.67 -13.92 16.94
C GLY A 115 -5.04 -13.02 15.88
N PHE A 116 -4.75 -11.76 16.22
CA PHE A 116 -4.03 -10.84 15.35
C PHE A 116 -2.68 -11.42 14.86
N TRP A 117 -1.95 -12.08 15.76
CA TRP A 117 -0.67 -12.70 15.43
C TRP A 117 -0.78 -13.95 14.56
N ASP A 118 -1.96 -14.57 14.52
CA ASP A 118 -2.25 -15.70 13.64
C ASP A 118 -2.64 -15.24 12.24
N VAL A 119 -3.42 -14.16 12.14
CA VAL A 119 -3.83 -13.55 10.86
C VAL A 119 -2.64 -12.93 10.13
N PHE A 120 -1.80 -12.17 10.87
CA PHE A 120 -0.66 -11.44 10.33
C PHE A 120 0.66 -12.14 10.67
N THR A 121 1.54 -12.22 9.69
CA THR A 121 2.79 -12.97 9.82
C THR A 121 3.92 -12.06 10.29
N PHE A 122 4.01 -11.85 11.60
CA PHE A 122 5.09 -11.06 12.20
C PHE A 122 6.37 -11.87 12.38
N ARG A 123 7.51 -11.23 12.14
CA ARG A 123 8.83 -11.79 12.41
C ARG A 123 9.28 -11.39 13.82
N PHE A 124 9.22 -12.31 14.77
CA PHE A 124 9.74 -12.14 16.11
C PHE A 124 11.27 -12.24 16.10
N LEU A 125 11.94 -11.23 16.64
CA LEU A 125 13.40 -11.19 16.83
C LEU A 125 13.79 -11.80 18.18
N SER A 126 12.93 -11.62 19.19
CA SER A 126 13.06 -12.25 20.51
C SER A 126 11.69 -12.39 21.17
N GLY A 127 11.54 -13.31 22.10
CA GLY A 127 10.31 -13.55 22.84
C GLY A 127 9.22 -14.21 21.99
N ARG A 128 7.95 -13.91 22.30
CA ARG A 128 6.77 -14.52 21.73
C ARG A 128 5.58 -13.53 21.68
N PRO A 129 4.53 -13.80 20.88
CA PRO A 129 3.27 -13.09 20.99
C PRO A 129 2.63 -13.34 22.38
N PHE A 130 1.75 -12.45 22.81
CA PHE A 130 0.94 -12.72 24.00
C PHE A 130 -0.17 -13.71 23.68
N THR A 131 -0.50 -14.49 24.70
CA THR A 131 -1.51 -15.55 24.61
C THR A 131 -2.92 -15.00 24.82
N GLU A 132 -3.92 -15.78 24.43
CA GLU A 132 -5.32 -15.45 24.70
C GLU A 132 -5.60 -15.26 26.20
N ALA A 133 -4.96 -16.06 27.08
CA ALA A 133 -5.08 -15.92 28.53
C ALA A 133 -4.53 -14.57 29.03
N GLU A 134 -3.38 -14.11 28.48
CA GLU A 134 -2.80 -12.81 28.81
C GLU A 134 -3.68 -11.65 28.33
N VAL A 135 -4.30 -11.76 27.14
CA VAL A 135 -5.25 -10.78 26.62
C VAL A 135 -6.51 -10.73 27.47
N ASN A 136 -7.14 -11.87 27.74
CA ASN A 136 -8.40 -11.94 28.49
C ASN A 136 -8.24 -11.49 29.96
N SER A 137 -7.06 -11.71 30.55
CA SER A 137 -6.72 -11.25 31.90
C SER A 137 -6.23 -9.81 31.93
N ASN A 138 -6.18 -9.12 30.76
CA ASN A 138 -5.63 -7.78 30.59
C ASN A 138 -4.28 -7.58 31.31
N LEU A 139 -3.39 -8.57 31.15
CA LEU A 139 -2.07 -8.48 31.76
C LEU A 139 -1.26 -7.31 31.14
N PRO A 140 -0.49 -6.57 31.94
CA PRO A 140 0.32 -5.45 31.46
C PRO A 140 1.57 -5.95 30.72
N VAL A 141 1.38 -6.52 29.54
CA VAL A 141 2.43 -7.01 28.65
C VAL A 141 2.50 -6.17 27.39
N VAL A 142 3.69 -6.07 26.80
CA VAL A 142 3.95 -5.29 25.62
C VAL A 142 4.92 -6.00 24.67
N ILE A 143 4.68 -5.84 23.37
CA ILE A 143 5.63 -6.23 22.33
C ILE A 143 6.15 -4.95 21.70
N LEU A 144 7.47 -4.84 21.59
CA LEU A 144 8.15 -3.68 21.01
C LEU A 144 8.53 -3.96 19.55
N THR A 145 8.58 -2.93 18.75
CA THR A 145 9.28 -3.01 17.46
C THR A 145 10.78 -2.91 17.67
N GLU A 146 11.55 -3.38 16.70
CA GLU A 146 13.02 -3.37 16.73
C GLU A 146 13.59 -1.97 16.99
N SER A 147 13.06 -0.97 16.28
CA SER A 147 13.50 0.42 16.43
C SER A 147 13.23 0.96 17.83
N ILE A 148 12.08 0.65 18.41
CA ILE A 148 11.72 1.09 19.77
C ILE A 148 12.60 0.37 20.81
N ALA A 149 12.80 -0.94 20.66
CA ALA A 149 13.69 -1.69 21.56
C ALA A 149 15.12 -1.12 21.56
N LYS A 150 15.66 -0.82 20.37
CA LYS A 150 16.98 -0.19 20.22
C LYS A 150 17.03 1.23 20.80
N GLN A 151 15.96 2.01 20.63
CA GLN A 151 15.90 3.38 21.15
C GLN A 151 15.82 3.43 22.67
N LEU A 152 15.07 2.49 23.29
CA LEU A 152 14.89 2.48 24.75
C LEU A 152 16.04 1.78 25.48
N PHE A 153 16.68 0.78 24.87
CA PHE A 153 17.60 -0.12 25.56
C PHE A 153 18.92 -0.37 24.81
N ALA A 154 19.11 0.26 23.65
CA ALA A 154 20.26 0.04 22.75
C ALA A 154 20.46 -1.43 22.29
N THR A 155 19.48 -2.31 22.53
CA THR A 155 19.52 -3.74 22.17
C THR A 155 18.11 -4.26 21.86
N THR A 156 18.03 -5.37 21.16
CA THR A 156 16.78 -6.12 20.92
C THR A 156 16.55 -7.23 21.95
N ASP A 157 17.53 -7.54 22.78
CA ASP A 157 17.40 -8.51 23.89
C ASP A 157 16.85 -7.82 25.14
N VAL A 158 15.53 -7.62 25.14
CA VAL A 158 14.82 -6.85 26.17
C VAL A 158 13.65 -7.60 26.79
N VAL A 159 13.45 -8.86 26.43
CA VAL A 159 12.36 -9.69 26.98
C VAL A 159 12.49 -9.78 28.51
N GLY A 160 11.38 -9.54 29.20
CA GLY A 160 11.32 -9.53 30.67
C GLY A 160 11.63 -8.17 31.31
N LYS A 161 12.16 -7.18 30.57
CA LYS A 161 12.31 -5.80 31.05
C LYS A 161 10.96 -5.10 31.13
N TYR A 162 10.93 -3.95 31.78
CA TYR A 162 9.73 -3.13 31.93
C TYR A 162 9.88 -1.80 31.21
N ILE A 163 8.80 -1.31 30.62
CA ILE A 163 8.65 0.05 30.10
C ILE A 163 7.45 0.72 30.76
N LYS A 164 7.46 2.05 30.82
CA LYS A 164 6.26 2.81 31.22
C LYS A 164 5.50 3.25 29.98
N CYS A 165 4.25 2.79 29.88
CA CYS A 165 3.31 3.19 28.86
C CYS A 165 2.10 3.83 29.52
N ASN A 166 1.82 5.09 29.22
CA ASN A 166 0.75 5.88 29.85
C ASN A 166 0.80 5.85 31.39
N GLY A 167 2.02 5.85 31.94
CA GLY A 167 2.25 5.77 33.39
C GLY A 167 2.21 4.37 33.99
N ASN A 168 1.76 3.35 33.27
CA ASN A 168 1.68 1.97 33.72
C ASN A 168 2.97 1.21 33.36
N ASP A 169 3.45 0.40 34.30
CA ASP A 169 4.58 -0.49 34.06
C ASP A 169 4.12 -1.71 33.25
N MET A 170 4.72 -1.92 32.08
CA MET A 170 4.40 -3.02 31.17
C MET A 170 5.61 -3.89 30.95
N LYS A 171 5.43 -5.21 31.06
CA LYS A 171 6.50 -6.20 30.87
C LYS A 171 6.65 -6.52 29.38
N VAL A 172 7.87 -6.38 28.87
CA VAL A 172 8.19 -6.76 27.48
C VAL A 172 8.15 -8.29 27.35
N CYS A 173 7.26 -8.82 26.51
CA CYS A 173 7.15 -10.24 26.22
C CYS A 173 7.73 -10.64 24.86
N GLY A 174 7.96 -9.68 23.96
CA GLY A 174 8.57 -9.94 22.67
C GLY A 174 9.07 -8.68 21.97
N VAL A 175 9.89 -8.89 20.96
CA VAL A 175 10.35 -7.87 20.02
C VAL A 175 10.09 -8.37 18.60
N VAL A 176 9.43 -7.56 17.79
CA VAL A 176 9.17 -7.84 16.37
C VAL A 176 9.97 -6.93 15.46
N ALA A 177 10.24 -7.39 14.25
CA ALA A 177 10.82 -6.54 13.21
C ALA A 177 9.91 -5.34 12.94
N ASP A 178 10.51 -4.21 12.56
CA ASP A 178 9.78 -2.99 12.25
C ASP A 178 8.73 -3.22 11.15
N VAL A 179 7.59 -2.55 11.31
CA VAL A 179 6.48 -2.55 10.34
C VAL A 179 6.41 -1.17 9.70
N SER A 180 6.22 -1.11 8.40
CA SER A 180 6.14 0.15 7.66
C SER A 180 4.74 0.75 7.73
N ASN A 181 4.64 2.09 7.67
CA ASN A 181 3.38 2.81 7.47
C ASN A 181 2.66 2.46 6.15
N ALA A 182 3.32 1.73 5.28
CA ALA A 182 2.72 1.17 4.07
C ALA A 182 1.67 0.08 4.36
N THR A 183 1.64 -0.43 5.59
CA THR A 183 0.67 -1.40 6.10
C THR A 183 -0.07 -0.80 7.31
N PRO A 184 -1.01 0.14 7.10
CA PRO A 184 -1.60 0.94 8.17
C PRO A 184 -2.40 0.13 9.18
N ASP A 185 -2.91 -1.04 8.80
CA ASP A 185 -3.69 -1.92 9.68
C ASP A 185 -2.80 -2.71 10.66
N THR A 186 -1.50 -2.70 10.45
CA THR A 186 -0.52 -3.41 11.28
C THR A 186 0.61 -2.51 11.80
N ALA A 187 0.75 -1.29 11.27
CA ALA A 187 1.84 -0.38 11.62
C ALA A 187 1.65 0.22 13.01
N ALA A 188 2.49 -0.17 13.96
CA ALA A 188 2.57 0.42 15.28
C ALA A 188 4.01 0.45 15.80
N SER A 189 4.27 1.29 16.79
CA SER A 189 5.56 1.35 17.50
C SER A 189 5.67 0.27 18.58
N ILE A 190 4.55 0.00 19.23
CA ILE A 190 4.39 -1.06 20.22
C ILE A 190 3.04 -1.73 20.06
N TYR A 191 2.92 -2.95 20.55
CA TYR A 191 1.65 -3.68 20.58
C TYR A 191 1.31 -4.07 22.01
N VAL A 192 0.06 -3.83 22.40
CA VAL A 192 -0.49 -4.11 23.73
C VAL A 192 -1.77 -4.93 23.58
N PRO A 193 -2.22 -5.64 24.63
CA PRO A 193 -3.48 -6.34 24.61
C PRO A 193 -4.65 -5.39 24.25
N VAL A 194 -5.61 -5.90 23.49
CA VAL A 194 -6.74 -5.12 22.94
C VAL A 194 -7.57 -4.41 24.03
N PHE A 195 -7.56 -4.91 25.25
CA PHE A 195 -8.28 -4.33 26.39
C PHE A 195 -7.46 -3.35 27.24
N PHE A 196 -6.27 -2.99 26.79
CA PHE A 196 -5.29 -2.18 27.53
C PHE A 196 -5.87 -0.89 28.14
N ASP A 197 -6.63 -0.12 27.36
CA ASP A 197 -7.25 1.14 27.79
C ASP A 197 -8.73 1.01 28.17
N GLY A 198 -9.29 -0.20 28.10
CA GLY A 198 -10.69 -0.49 28.38
C GLY A 198 -11.67 -0.12 27.27
N SER A 199 -11.23 0.56 26.20
CA SER A 199 -12.12 1.04 25.12
C SER A 199 -12.74 -0.10 24.31
N ALA A 200 -12.03 -1.20 24.16
CA ALA A 200 -12.46 -2.38 23.43
C ALA A 200 -13.19 -3.41 24.32
N LEU A 201 -13.27 -3.19 25.64
CA LEU A 201 -13.96 -4.10 26.54
C LEU A 201 -15.44 -4.24 26.12
N PRO A 202 -15.89 -5.44 25.80
CA PRO A 202 -17.27 -5.64 25.41
C PRO A 202 -18.17 -5.40 26.64
N ASN A 203 -19.21 -4.58 26.47
CA ASN A 203 -20.26 -4.50 27.47
C ASN A 203 -21.19 -5.71 27.32
N PRO A 204 -21.18 -6.68 28.27
CA PRO A 204 -22.00 -7.90 28.14
C PRO A 204 -23.50 -7.61 28.11
N ASN A 205 -23.93 -6.49 28.71
CA ASN A 205 -25.32 -6.08 28.77
C ASN A 205 -25.76 -5.21 27.57
N SER A 206 -24.83 -4.82 26.70
CA SER A 206 -25.17 -4.03 25.52
C SER A 206 -25.54 -4.96 24.35
N PRO A 207 -26.72 -4.78 23.76
CA PRO A 207 -27.08 -5.46 22.52
C PRO A 207 -26.40 -4.81 21.29
N ILE A 208 -25.80 -3.65 21.45
CA ILE A 208 -25.18 -2.88 20.37
C ILE A 208 -23.77 -3.43 20.09
N LEU A 209 -23.50 -3.76 18.84
CA LEU A 209 -22.24 -4.34 18.39
C LEU A 209 -21.24 -3.32 17.84
N THR A 210 -21.40 -2.03 18.20
CA THR A 210 -20.36 -1.02 17.98
C THR A 210 -19.32 -1.08 19.09
N GLY A 211 -18.06 -0.78 18.75
CA GLY A 211 -16.97 -0.86 19.72
C GLY A 211 -15.68 -0.22 19.23
N GLY A 212 -14.55 -0.71 19.69
CA GLY A 212 -13.22 -0.13 19.51
C GLY A 212 -12.27 -0.93 18.61
N VAL A 213 -12.75 -1.89 17.80
CA VAL A 213 -11.84 -2.73 17.00
C VAL A 213 -12.26 -2.84 15.53
N SER A 214 -11.30 -3.15 14.68
CA SER A 214 -11.51 -3.73 13.36
C SER A 214 -11.22 -5.23 13.44
N ILE A 215 -11.98 -6.03 12.72
CA ILE A 215 -11.86 -7.49 12.73
C ILE A 215 -11.30 -7.94 11.39
N TYR A 216 -10.31 -8.81 11.46
CA TYR A 216 -9.62 -9.40 10.32
C TYR A 216 -9.85 -10.92 10.32
N MET A 217 -10.33 -11.45 9.22
CA MET A 217 -10.67 -12.84 9.05
C MET A 217 -9.95 -13.40 7.84
N THR A 218 -9.33 -14.56 7.97
CA THR A 218 -8.76 -15.25 6.82
C THR A 218 -9.60 -16.47 6.46
N ALA A 219 -9.89 -16.62 5.18
CA ALA A 219 -10.46 -17.86 4.65
C ALA A 219 -9.33 -18.88 4.38
N PRO A 220 -9.61 -20.20 4.36
CA PRO A 220 -8.62 -21.21 4.01
C PRO A 220 -8.02 -20.99 2.63
N THR A 221 -8.82 -20.63 1.65
CA THR A 221 -8.40 -20.23 0.31
C THR A 221 -9.09 -18.94 -0.13
N ALA A 222 -8.57 -18.30 -1.18
CA ALA A 222 -9.21 -17.12 -1.76
C ALA A 222 -10.61 -17.42 -2.34
N ALA A 223 -10.87 -18.66 -2.74
CA ALA A 223 -12.18 -19.09 -3.26
C ALA A 223 -13.24 -19.20 -2.16
N ASP A 224 -12.83 -19.48 -0.91
CA ASP A 224 -13.74 -19.65 0.23
C ASP A 224 -14.24 -18.31 0.81
N LYS A 225 -13.69 -17.19 0.37
CA LYS A 225 -14.07 -15.85 0.88
C LYS A 225 -15.55 -15.55 0.73
N GLU A 226 -16.15 -15.89 -0.41
CA GLU A 226 -17.57 -15.60 -0.65
C GLU A 226 -18.47 -16.45 0.25
N ALA A 227 -18.08 -17.71 0.54
CA ALA A 227 -18.77 -18.54 1.52
C ALA A 227 -18.66 -17.94 2.92
N LEU A 228 -17.47 -17.48 3.32
CA LEU A 228 -17.27 -16.85 4.62
C LEU A 228 -18.08 -15.53 4.74
N LYS A 229 -18.17 -14.71 3.69
CA LYS A 229 -19.03 -13.52 3.68
C LYS A 229 -20.49 -13.87 3.95
N ALA A 230 -21.01 -14.89 3.26
CA ALA A 230 -22.38 -15.34 3.45
C ALA A 230 -22.62 -15.86 4.87
N GLU A 231 -21.68 -16.59 5.45
CA GLU A 231 -21.76 -17.07 6.83
C GLU A 231 -21.79 -15.92 7.86
N VAL A 232 -20.95 -14.89 7.64
CA VAL A 232 -20.97 -13.67 8.48
C VAL A 232 -22.31 -12.97 8.37
N GLU A 233 -22.86 -12.81 7.16
CA GLU A 233 -24.16 -12.20 6.96
C GLU A 233 -25.27 -12.97 7.67
N ASP A 234 -25.24 -14.31 7.61
CA ASP A 234 -26.18 -15.18 8.31
C ASP A 234 -26.13 -15.04 9.83
N VAL A 235 -24.92 -14.86 10.40
CA VAL A 235 -24.76 -14.59 11.85
C VAL A 235 -25.45 -13.28 12.22
N PHE A 236 -25.22 -12.21 11.47
CA PHE A 236 -25.85 -10.91 11.74
C PHE A 236 -27.36 -10.93 11.49
N ASN A 237 -27.83 -11.64 10.47
CA ASN A 237 -29.25 -11.80 10.20
C ASN A 237 -29.96 -12.52 11.37
N ARG A 238 -29.35 -13.55 11.95
CA ARG A 238 -29.87 -14.24 13.15
C ARG A 238 -29.88 -13.30 14.37
N HIS A 239 -28.77 -12.59 14.60
CA HIS A 239 -28.67 -11.63 15.70
C HIS A 239 -29.74 -10.52 15.62
N ASN A 240 -29.98 -9.98 14.43
CA ASN A 240 -31.04 -8.97 14.22
C ASN A 240 -32.45 -9.51 14.39
N GLN A 241 -32.66 -10.83 14.26
CA GLN A 241 -33.96 -11.46 14.53
C GLN A 241 -34.21 -11.65 16.03
N GLU A 242 -33.15 -11.85 16.82
CA GLU A 242 -33.22 -12.02 18.29
C GLU A 242 -33.57 -10.72 19.01
N ASP A 243 -33.02 -9.58 18.60
CA ASP A 243 -33.32 -8.28 19.20
C ASP A 243 -33.77 -7.26 18.13
N LYS A 244 -35.09 -7.17 17.94
CA LYS A 244 -35.70 -6.28 16.94
C LYS A 244 -35.58 -4.78 17.25
N ARG A 245 -35.10 -4.39 18.44
CA ARG A 245 -34.91 -2.97 18.82
C ARG A 245 -33.71 -2.35 18.13
N PHE A 246 -32.71 -3.20 17.77
CA PHE A 246 -31.46 -2.76 17.14
C PHE A 246 -31.28 -3.55 15.83
N THR A 247 -31.07 -2.84 14.76
CA THR A 247 -30.74 -3.47 13.48
C THR A 247 -29.29 -3.15 13.14
N HIS A 248 -28.45 -4.19 13.03
CA HIS A 248 -27.04 -4.08 12.68
C HIS A 248 -26.91 -4.26 11.17
N HIS A 249 -26.31 -3.26 10.51
CA HIS A 249 -26.13 -3.23 9.08
C HIS A 249 -24.66 -3.42 8.75
N LEU A 250 -24.36 -4.44 7.96
CA LEU A 250 -23.00 -4.71 7.44
C LEU A 250 -22.64 -3.79 6.27
N ASN A 251 -23.63 -3.36 5.49
CA ASN A 251 -23.44 -2.50 4.32
C ASN A 251 -22.36 -3.03 3.37
N GLY A 252 -22.48 -4.33 2.99
CA GLY A 252 -21.57 -5.04 2.10
C GLY A 252 -20.29 -5.55 2.77
N GLN A 253 -20.07 -5.33 4.07
CA GLN A 253 -18.97 -5.94 4.80
C GLN A 253 -19.29 -7.41 5.18
N PRO A 254 -18.27 -8.25 5.41
CA PRO A 254 -16.83 -7.95 5.40
C PRO A 254 -16.29 -7.71 3.99
N ASP A 255 -15.46 -6.67 3.87
CA ASP A 255 -14.81 -6.31 2.62
C ASP A 255 -13.62 -7.22 2.30
N ASP A 256 -13.37 -7.46 1.03
CA ASP A 256 -12.04 -7.89 0.60
C ASP A 256 -11.00 -6.85 1.05
N TRP A 257 -9.78 -7.30 1.38
CA TRP A 257 -8.70 -6.44 1.86
C TRP A 257 -8.55 -5.14 1.06
N TRP A 258 -8.45 -5.26 -0.26
CA TRP A 258 -8.25 -4.10 -1.13
C TRP A 258 -9.46 -3.14 -1.18
N ILE A 259 -10.69 -3.65 -1.06
CA ILE A 259 -11.92 -2.86 -0.97
C ILE A 259 -11.96 -2.08 0.34
N SER A 260 -11.57 -2.74 1.45
CA SER A 260 -11.56 -2.11 2.77
C SER A 260 -10.68 -0.86 2.85
N THR A 261 -9.64 -0.76 2.00
CA THR A 261 -8.77 0.42 1.93
C THR A 261 -9.48 1.67 1.37
N PHE A 262 -10.62 1.49 0.69
CA PHE A 262 -11.44 2.58 0.13
C PHE A 262 -12.70 2.85 0.95
N ARG A 263 -12.94 2.07 2.00
CA ARG A 263 -14.11 2.28 2.84
C ARG A 263 -13.86 3.42 3.85
N ASN A 264 -14.54 4.53 3.64
CA ASN A 264 -14.46 5.71 4.50
C ASN A 264 -15.76 5.94 5.32
N ASP A 265 -16.80 5.13 5.05
CA ASP A 265 -18.14 5.32 5.65
C ASP A 265 -18.68 3.97 6.14
N ALA A 266 -19.23 3.99 7.36
CA ALA A 266 -19.90 2.84 7.96
C ALA A 266 -21.28 2.58 7.36
N GLN A 267 -21.92 3.59 6.77
CA GLN A 267 -23.31 3.53 6.32
C GLN A 267 -23.46 3.14 4.85
N LYS A 268 -22.38 3.25 4.08
CA LYS A 268 -22.41 3.04 2.64
C LYS A 268 -21.35 2.03 2.20
N GLU A 269 -21.69 1.25 1.22
CA GLU A 269 -20.72 0.46 0.47
C GLU A 269 -19.80 1.37 -0.32
N PRO A 270 -18.51 1.01 -0.48
CA PRO A 270 -17.63 1.71 -1.40
C PRO A 270 -18.20 1.72 -2.83
N ASP A 271 -18.27 2.89 -3.45
CA ASP A 271 -18.69 2.98 -4.85
C ASP A 271 -17.59 2.44 -5.78
N MET A 272 -17.67 1.14 -6.05
CA MET A 272 -16.71 0.43 -6.89
C MET A 272 -16.57 1.03 -8.28
N THR A 273 -17.66 1.57 -8.84
CA THR A 273 -17.64 2.21 -10.16
C THR A 273 -16.78 3.48 -10.14
N SER A 274 -16.94 4.30 -9.11
CA SER A 274 -16.13 5.50 -8.93
C SER A 274 -14.66 5.17 -8.64
N ILE A 275 -14.41 4.13 -7.84
CA ILE A 275 -13.06 3.65 -7.53
C ILE A 275 -12.36 3.17 -8.81
N TYR A 276 -12.97 2.27 -9.59
CA TYR A 276 -12.39 1.78 -10.84
C TYR A 276 -12.16 2.91 -11.83
N ARG A 277 -13.08 3.86 -11.94
CA ARG A 277 -12.94 5.03 -12.81
C ARG A 277 -11.76 5.90 -12.39
N SER A 278 -11.60 6.14 -11.09
CA SER A 278 -10.49 6.91 -10.52
C SER A 278 -9.14 6.22 -10.75
N LEU A 279 -9.08 4.90 -10.52
CA LEU A 279 -7.90 4.09 -10.81
C LEU A 279 -7.55 4.10 -12.31
N LEU A 280 -8.55 4.02 -13.18
CA LEU A 280 -8.36 4.09 -14.65
C LEU A 280 -7.84 5.47 -15.08
N TYR A 281 -8.41 6.55 -14.57
CA TYR A 281 -7.93 7.91 -14.88
C TYR A 281 -6.49 8.11 -14.41
N MET A 282 -6.17 7.62 -13.23
CA MET A 282 -4.82 7.70 -12.71
C MET A 282 -3.84 6.87 -13.56
N LEU A 283 -4.18 5.63 -13.88
CA LEU A 283 -3.37 4.80 -14.77
C LEU A 283 -3.15 5.49 -16.11
N PHE A 284 -4.23 6.06 -16.70
CA PHE A 284 -4.13 6.82 -17.93
C PHE A 284 -3.19 8.01 -17.80
N ALA A 285 -3.32 8.82 -16.74
CA ALA A 285 -2.42 9.97 -16.50
C ALA A 285 -0.96 9.54 -16.33
N MET A 286 -0.72 8.46 -15.57
CA MET A 286 0.62 7.90 -15.34
C MET A 286 1.29 7.45 -16.64
N LEU A 287 0.53 6.92 -17.58
CA LEU A 287 1.04 6.44 -18.85
C LEU A 287 1.10 7.54 -19.91
N PHE A 288 0.13 8.47 -19.92
CA PHE A 288 0.02 9.51 -20.92
C PHE A 288 1.10 10.59 -20.80
N ILE A 289 1.43 11.01 -19.58
CA ILE A 289 2.45 12.07 -19.36
C ILE A 289 3.83 11.63 -19.89
N PRO A 290 4.38 10.45 -19.52
CA PRO A 290 5.62 9.96 -20.13
C PRO A 290 5.54 9.78 -21.65
N ALA A 291 4.43 9.26 -22.14
CA ALA A 291 4.22 9.04 -23.58
C ALA A 291 4.28 10.36 -24.38
N MET A 292 3.64 11.40 -23.89
CA MET A 292 3.67 12.74 -24.50
C MET A 292 5.09 13.32 -24.52
N ASN A 293 5.82 13.20 -23.40
CA ASN A 293 7.21 13.65 -23.31
C ASN A 293 8.10 12.92 -24.34
N LEU A 294 7.96 11.60 -24.43
CA LEU A 294 8.69 10.78 -25.41
C LEU A 294 8.31 11.12 -26.84
N CYS A 295 7.03 11.32 -27.15
CA CYS A 295 6.56 11.70 -28.48
C CYS A 295 7.18 13.03 -28.94
N GLY A 296 7.24 14.03 -28.07
CA GLY A 296 7.85 15.32 -28.37
C GLY A 296 9.36 15.20 -28.68
N MET A 297 10.10 14.44 -27.86
CA MET A 297 11.53 14.21 -28.09
C MET A 297 11.82 13.42 -29.37
N ILE A 298 10.99 12.41 -29.67
CA ILE A 298 11.14 11.62 -30.90
C ILE A 298 10.81 12.46 -32.14
N SER A 299 9.75 13.28 -32.07
CA SER A 299 9.37 14.17 -33.18
C SER A 299 10.51 15.16 -33.51
N SER A 300 11.07 15.83 -32.52
CA SER A 300 12.22 16.73 -32.69
C SER A 300 13.44 16.02 -33.31
N ARG A 301 13.73 14.80 -32.88
CA ARG A 301 14.83 13.99 -33.41
C ARG A 301 14.58 13.57 -34.86
N MET A 302 13.32 13.28 -35.22
CA MET A 302 12.95 12.92 -36.58
C MET A 302 13.10 14.11 -37.54
N ASP A 303 12.74 15.32 -37.11
CA ASP A 303 12.89 16.52 -37.92
C ASP A 303 14.39 16.80 -38.20
N GLU A 304 15.30 16.61 -37.24
CA GLU A 304 16.74 16.73 -37.45
C GLU A 304 17.30 15.69 -38.45
N ARG A 305 16.73 14.49 -38.48
CA ARG A 305 17.17 13.37 -39.35
C ARG A 305 16.44 13.32 -40.70
N MET A 306 15.50 14.23 -40.94
CA MET A 306 14.67 14.19 -42.13
C MET A 306 15.48 14.18 -43.41
N SER A 307 16.55 15.00 -43.51
CA SER A 307 17.44 15.04 -44.69
C SER A 307 18.20 13.74 -44.91
N GLU A 308 18.69 13.10 -43.85
CA GLU A 308 19.37 11.81 -43.92
C GLU A 308 18.44 10.70 -44.42
N LEU A 309 17.20 10.65 -43.88
CA LEU A 309 16.18 9.68 -44.31
C LEU A 309 15.75 9.92 -45.74
N GLY A 310 15.64 11.20 -46.17
CA GLY A 310 15.33 11.57 -47.54
C GLY A 310 16.39 11.08 -48.53
N VAL A 311 17.68 11.25 -48.21
CA VAL A 311 18.79 10.73 -49.02
C VAL A 311 18.73 9.21 -49.10
N ARG A 312 18.57 8.50 -47.99
CA ARG A 312 18.46 7.03 -48.00
C ARG A 312 17.32 6.52 -48.87
N LYS A 313 16.13 7.21 -48.78
CA LYS A 313 14.99 6.92 -49.66
C LYS A 313 15.31 7.13 -51.14
N ALA A 314 16.03 8.21 -51.48
CA ALA A 314 16.46 8.46 -52.84
C ALA A 314 17.37 7.36 -53.42
N TYR A 315 18.17 6.71 -52.55
CA TYR A 315 18.99 5.52 -52.88
C TYR A 315 18.20 4.20 -52.77
N GLY A 316 16.89 4.19 -52.66
CA GLY A 316 16.04 3.01 -52.70
C GLY A 316 15.79 2.30 -51.38
N ALA A 317 16.08 2.92 -50.24
CA ALA A 317 15.78 2.32 -48.93
C ALA A 317 14.29 2.15 -48.73
N ASN A 318 13.84 0.95 -48.31
CA ASN A 318 12.47 0.64 -48.04
C ASN A 318 12.00 1.32 -46.72
N ASN A 319 10.77 1.87 -46.72
CA ASN A 319 10.16 2.49 -45.55
C ASN A 319 10.12 1.57 -44.32
N LYS A 320 9.85 0.26 -44.49
CA LYS A 320 9.86 -0.72 -43.39
C LYS A 320 11.26 -0.88 -42.77
N GLY A 321 12.31 -0.89 -43.56
CA GLY A 321 13.69 -0.97 -43.07
C GLY A 321 14.10 0.27 -42.29
N LEU A 322 13.74 1.47 -42.80
CA LEU A 322 14.00 2.74 -42.11
C LEU A 322 13.21 2.84 -40.79
N LEU A 323 11.93 2.42 -40.77
CA LEU A 323 11.12 2.36 -39.58
C LEU A 323 11.76 1.44 -38.52
N SER A 324 12.11 0.21 -38.92
CA SER A 324 12.75 -0.76 -38.01
C SER A 324 14.04 -0.21 -37.43
N GLN A 325 14.87 0.45 -38.23
CA GLN A 325 16.11 1.07 -37.76
C GLN A 325 15.85 2.14 -36.68
N VAL A 326 14.90 3.05 -36.94
CA VAL A 326 14.54 4.13 -35.99
C VAL A 326 13.98 3.53 -34.69
N LEU A 327 13.11 2.52 -34.79
CA LEU A 327 12.57 1.84 -33.62
C LEU A 327 13.65 1.13 -32.79
N CYS A 328 14.59 0.42 -33.42
CA CYS A 328 15.71 -0.21 -32.73
C CYS A 328 16.60 0.80 -32.01
N GLU A 329 16.90 1.94 -32.64
CA GLU A 329 17.68 3.01 -32.00
C GLU A 329 16.95 3.58 -30.79
N ASN A 330 15.63 3.83 -30.90
CA ASN A 330 14.83 4.31 -29.80
C ASN A 330 14.73 3.29 -28.66
N LEU A 331 14.57 2.00 -28.98
CA LEU A 331 14.57 0.93 -27.98
C LEU A 331 15.86 0.86 -27.18
N LEU A 332 17.02 0.98 -27.84
CA LEU A 332 18.32 1.01 -27.16
C LEU A 332 18.43 2.22 -26.19
N LEU A 333 17.98 3.39 -26.64
CA LEU A 333 17.98 4.59 -25.78
C LEU A 333 17.00 4.47 -24.63
N THR A 334 15.82 3.87 -24.87
CA THR A 334 14.82 3.59 -23.81
C THR A 334 15.37 2.60 -22.80
N PHE A 335 16.10 1.59 -23.25
CA PHE A 335 16.73 0.63 -22.34
C PHE A 335 17.76 1.32 -21.43
N LEU A 336 18.62 2.17 -21.99
CA LEU A 336 19.58 2.96 -21.20
C LEU A 336 18.88 3.94 -20.25
N GLY A 337 17.85 4.64 -20.76
CA GLY A 337 17.00 5.53 -19.94
C GLY A 337 16.27 4.75 -18.83
N GLY A 338 15.80 3.53 -19.14
CA GLY A 338 15.14 2.66 -18.17
C GLY A 338 16.04 2.22 -17.02
N LEU A 339 17.29 1.84 -17.32
CA LEU A 339 18.27 1.51 -16.28
C LEU A 339 18.59 2.72 -15.39
N LEU A 340 18.75 3.89 -16.00
CA LEU A 340 18.96 5.14 -15.27
C LEU A 340 17.72 5.50 -14.44
N GLY A 341 16.53 5.39 -15.03
CA GLY A 341 15.25 5.62 -14.38
C GLY A 341 15.00 4.69 -13.20
N LEU A 342 15.38 3.42 -13.33
CA LEU A 342 15.34 2.46 -12.22
C LEU A 342 16.22 2.92 -11.07
N GLY A 343 17.48 3.29 -11.34
CA GLY A 343 18.38 3.79 -10.30
C GLY A 343 17.84 5.03 -9.59
N ILE A 344 17.27 5.99 -10.34
CA ILE A 344 16.64 7.19 -9.79
C ILE A 344 15.39 6.82 -8.96
N ALA A 345 14.52 5.94 -9.44
CA ALA A 345 13.32 5.51 -8.72
C ALA A 345 13.68 4.85 -7.38
N TYR A 346 14.71 4.00 -7.39
CA TYR A 346 15.25 3.41 -6.16
C TYR A 346 15.80 4.44 -5.19
N LEU A 347 16.58 5.38 -5.70
CA LEU A 347 17.14 6.46 -4.87
C LEU A 347 16.02 7.28 -4.23
N ILE A 348 15.01 7.67 -5.01
CA ILE A 348 13.83 8.40 -4.49
C ILE A 348 13.08 7.58 -3.45
N ALA A 349 12.85 6.30 -3.70
CA ALA A 349 12.12 5.44 -2.77
C ALA A 349 12.88 5.21 -1.46
N LEU A 350 14.21 5.04 -1.51
CA LEU A 350 15.04 4.85 -0.31
C LEU A 350 15.22 6.15 0.50
N THR A 351 15.39 7.29 -0.17
CA THR A 351 15.65 8.58 0.51
C THR A 351 14.39 9.36 0.83
N GLY A 352 13.38 9.25 -0.03
CA GLY A 352 12.12 9.99 0.04
C GLY A 352 10.94 9.15 0.52
N GLY A 353 11.16 7.95 1.08
CA GLY A 353 10.10 7.01 1.44
C GLY A 353 9.01 7.63 2.30
N LYS A 354 9.37 8.47 3.28
CA LYS A 354 8.42 9.24 4.09
C LYS A 354 7.53 10.13 3.23
N TRP A 355 8.12 10.97 2.40
CA TRP A 355 7.40 11.92 1.54
C TRP A 355 6.54 11.20 0.50
N VAL A 356 7.05 10.12 -0.08
CA VAL A 356 6.32 9.31 -1.06
C VAL A 356 5.08 8.66 -0.42
N LEU A 357 5.20 8.13 0.79
CA LEU A 357 4.06 7.57 1.53
C LEU A 357 3.04 8.65 1.93
N HIS A 358 3.50 9.82 2.36
CA HIS A 358 2.62 10.95 2.73
C HIS A 358 1.77 11.48 1.58
N LEU A 359 2.25 11.40 0.33
CA LEU A 359 1.45 11.82 -0.83
C LEU A 359 0.14 11.03 -0.98
N PHE A 360 0.02 9.89 -0.32
CA PHE A 360 -1.09 8.93 -0.50
C PHE A 360 -1.78 8.51 0.81
N THR A 361 -1.32 9.02 1.96
CA THR A 361 -1.95 8.83 3.27
C THR A 361 -2.49 10.17 3.74
N GLU A 362 -3.75 10.46 3.42
CA GLU A 362 -4.42 11.67 3.92
C GLU A 362 -4.61 11.56 5.44
N GLY A 363 -4.18 12.58 6.17
CA GLY A 363 -4.59 12.82 7.56
C GLY A 363 -3.75 12.18 8.66
N TYR A 364 -2.63 11.54 8.38
CA TYR A 364 -1.72 11.07 9.44
C TYR A 364 -0.81 12.21 9.91
N THR A 365 -1.16 12.80 11.06
CA THR A 365 -0.16 13.51 11.88
C THR A 365 0.83 12.45 12.36
N GLU A 366 2.10 12.56 11.95
CA GLU A 366 3.13 11.61 12.34
C GLU A 366 3.30 11.53 13.85
N PRO A 367 3.02 10.38 14.47
CA PRO A 367 3.64 10.07 15.74
C PRO A 367 5.14 9.87 15.45
N SER A 368 5.97 10.54 16.18
CA SER A 368 7.40 10.73 15.90
C SER A 368 8.27 9.47 15.87
N LEU A 369 7.71 8.26 15.96
CA LEU A 369 8.44 7.03 16.21
C LEU A 369 8.06 5.81 15.35
N ILE A 370 7.22 5.96 14.31
CA ILE A 370 7.01 4.84 13.38
C ILE A 370 8.08 4.90 12.30
N PRO A 371 8.77 3.78 12.02
CA PRO A 371 9.65 3.70 10.86
C PRO A 371 8.81 3.90 9.58
N SER A 372 8.90 5.06 8.97
CA SER A 372 8.22 5.37 7.72
C SER A 372 9.02 4.89 6.50
N ASN A 373 9.95 3.95 6.72
CA ASN A 373 10.83 3.49 5.68
C ASN A 373 10.16 2.37 4.87
N LEU A 374 10.12 2.56 3.56
CA LEU A 374 9.90 1.46 2.64
C LEU A 374 11.11 0.52 2.78
N THR A 375 10.87 -0.73 3.14
CA THR A 375 11.96 -1.71 3.23
C THR A 375 12.47 -2.07 1.83
N ALA A 376 13.73 -2.48 1.74
CA ALA A 376 14.29 -2.93 0.46
C ALA A 376 13.46 -4.07 -0.16
N GLU A 377 12.88 -4.95 0.66
CA GLU A 377 12.01 -6.05 0.22
C GLU A 377 10.71 -5.54 -0.43
N MET A 378 10.14 -4.46 0.08
CA MET A 378 8.94 -3.82 -0.50
C MET A 378 9.26 -3.15 -1.84
N LEU A 379 10.45 -2.61 -1.97
CA LEU A 379 10.90 -1.88 -3.15
C LEU A 379 11.43 -2.81 -4.24
N PHE A 380 12.11 -3.91 -3.86
CA PHE A 380 12.79 -4.79 -4.79
C PHE A 380 11.88 -5.94 -5.24
N ASN A 381 10.92 -5.64 -6.09
CA ASN A 381 10.13 -6.66 -6.77
C ASN A 381 10.53 -6.74 -8.25
N PRO A 382 11.34 -7.75 -8.66
CA PRO A 382 11.78 -7.90 -10.06
C PRO A 382 10.61 -8.06 -11.02
N THR A 383 9.52 -8.69 -10.58
CA THR A 383 8.32 -8.90 -11.40
C THR A 383 7.63 -7.57 -11.67
N LEU A 384 7.42 -6.75 -10.62
CA LEU A 384 6.87 -5.41 -10.77
C LEU A 384 7.72 -4.56 -11.71
N PHE A 385 9.04 -4.56 -11.50
CA PHE A 385 9.96 -3.86 -12.39
C PHE A 385 9.82 -4.32 -13.83
N GLY A 386 9.80 -5.64 -14.08
CA GLY A 386 9.63 -6.21 -15.42
C GLY A 386 8.32 -5.76 -16.09
N ILE A 387 7.21 -5.75 -15.35
CA ILE A 387 5.91 -5.31 -15.86
C ILE A 387 5.96 -3.82 -16.23
N VAL A 388 6.41 -2.96 -15.31
CA VAL A 388 6.47 -1.50 -15.54
C VAL A 388 7.42 -1.17 -16.68
N PHE A 389 8.59 -1.80 -16.71
CA PHE A 389 9.57 -1.61 -17.77
C PHE A 389 9.00 -2.02 -19.13
N THR A 390 8.36 -3.19 -19.22
CA THR A 390 7.72 -3.67 -20.45
C THR A 390 6.63 -2.71 -20.91
N LEU A 391 5.81 -2.20 -19.98
CA LEU A 391 4.78 -1.22 -20.28
C LEU A 391 5.37 0.09 -20.82
N CYS A 392 6.44 0.59 -20.19
CA CYS A 392 7.16 1.78 -20.66
C CYS A 392 7.79 1.58 -22.07
N VAL A 393 8.34 0.40 -22.33
CA VAL A 393 8.88 0.05 -23.65
C VAL A 393 7.76 0.02 -24.71
N LEU A 394 6.63 -0.60 -24.41
CA LEU A 394 5.48 -0.64 -25.32
C LEU A 394 4.97 0.78 -25.64
N LEU A 395 4.83 1.61 -24.62
CA LEU A 395 4.42 3.02 -24.79
C LEU A 395 5.43 3.80 -25.63
N ASN A 396 6.72 3.58 -25.40
CA ASN A 396 7.77 4.21 -26.20
C ASN A 396 7.69 3.81 -27.69
N VAL A 397 7.48 2.52 -27.96
CA VAL A 397 7.31 2.04 -29.33
C VAL A 397 6.09 2.68 -29.98
N ILE A 398 4.94 2.72 -29.29
CA ILE A 398 3.72 3.35 -29.81
C ILE A 398 3.93 4.85 -30.05
N SER A 399 4.53 5.55 -29.09
CA SER A 399 4.86 7.00 -29.20
C SER A 399 5.85 7.30 -30.32
N ALA A 400 6.75 6.37 -30.64
CA ALA A 400 7.71 6.50 -31.73
C ALA A 400 7.11 6.22 -33.11
N LEU A 401 6.11 5.32 -33.17
CA LEU A 401 5.49 4.91 -34.45
C LEU A 401 4.85 6.10 -35.17
N VAL A 402 4.05 6.89 -34.48
CA VAL A 402 3.28 7.98 -35.09
C VAL A 402 4.18 9.05 -35.74
N PRO A 403 5.13 9.70 -35.02
CA PRO A 403 6.04 10.68 -35.61
C PRO A 403 6.89 10.09 -36.74
N THR A 404 7.38 8.85 -36.55
CA THR A 404 8.21 8.18 -37.56
C THR A 404 7.43 7.89 -38.84
N MET A 405 6.19 7.40 -38.73
CA MET A 405 5.34 7.17 -39.88
C MET A 405 5.03 8.47 -40.63
N ILE A 406 4.69 9.54 -39.92
CA ILE A 406 4.43 10.85 -40.52
C ILE A 406 5.69 11.33 -41.27
N ALA A 407 6.88 11.23 -40.64
CA ALA A 407 8.14 11.63 -41.24
C ALA A 407 8.46 10.80 -42.51
N LEU A 408 8.25 9.50 -42.48
CA LEU A 408 8.50 8.62 -43.61
C LEU A 408 7.47 8.78 -44.76
N HIS A 409 6.31 9.34 -44.56
CA HIS A 409 5.33 9.62 -45.62
C HIS A 409 5.57 10.97 -46.32
N ARG A 410 6.41 11.85 -45.81
CA ARG A 410 6.74 13.12 -46.48
C ARG A 410 7.47 12.89 -47.82
N PRO A 411 7.15 13.69 -48.87
CA PRO A 411 7.84 13.60 -50.17
C PRO A 411 9.36 13.80 -50.03
N ILE A 412 10.14 13.07 -50.85
CA ILE A 412 11.62 13.07 -50.79
C ILE A 412 12.17 14.50 -50.95
N ILE A 413 11.60 15.28 -51.89
CA ILE A 413 11.99 16.67 -52.17
C ILE A 413 11.88 17.55 -50.91
N GLN A 414 10.75 17.47 -50.19
CA GLN A 414 10.53 18.25 -48.95
C GLN A 414 11.45 17.79 -47.82
N SER A 415 11.77 16.48 -47.77
CA SER A 415 12.66 15.91 -46.77
C SER A 415 14.12 16.39 -46.95
N ILE A 416 14.56 16.59 -48.18
CA ILE A 416 15.93 17.08 -48.46
C ILE A 416 16.05 18.60 -48.27
N GLN A 417 14.97 19.37 -48.55
CA GLN A 417 14.96 20.82 -48.42
C GLN A 417 14.74 21.33 -46.98
N SER A 418 14.39 20.48 -46.02
CA SER A 418 14.09 20.87 -44.62
C SER A 418 15.29 21.42 -43.84
N LYS A 419 16.47 21.56 -44.43
CA LYS A 419 17.70 22.07 -43.84
C LYS A 419 18.06 23.49 -44.32
N ARG A 420 17.13 24.24 -44.88
CA ARG A 420 17.36 25.66 -45.18
C ARG A 420 16.57 26.58 -44.26
#